data_9abf4a27e2efdfb6281866661c7f1341
#
_entry.id   9abf4a27e2efdfb6281866661c7f1341
#
_cell.length_a   1.000
_cell.length_b   1.000
_cell.length_c   1.000
_cell.angle_alpha   90.00
_cell.angle_beta   90.00
_cell.angle_gamma   90.00
#
_symmetry.space_group_name_H-M   'P 1'
#
loop_
_entity.id
_entity.type
_entity.pdbx_description
1 polymer ?
#
loop_
_entity_poly.entity_id
_entity_poly.type
_entity_poly.pdbx_seq_one_letter_code
_entity_poly.pdbx_strand_id
1 'polypeptide(L)'
;MSTLETNAIGKYSGNNVSVDDSLNLKSYTTTQMNALTSAAGDIIYNSTETVPYYYNGSAWQELAAPPITVSYLVIAGGGGGGSNRPTSGSGDYWEGGGGGGAGGYRNSYNSETSGGGGSSETDLVLVANTNYTVTVGSGGARGYTTGNGVNGNNSVFATVTSTGGGFGGGALANAGTGGSGGGARSATAGSGTANQGYAGSNSSLPAGAGGGAGEAGGTDGTGLGGDGLASSITSSSVTRAGGGSGGNYKNVSGIVAGGDGGGGAGGRGAESSGGGSTDGAAGTVNT
;
A
#
# COMPACT_ATOMS: atom_id res chain seq x y z
N MET A 1 -48.21 0.06 -34.71
CA MET A 1 -47.57 0.79 -33.58
C MET A 1 -48.52 1.89 -33.17
N SER A 2 -49.09 1.83 -31.98
CA SER A 2 -49.88 2.92 -31.41
C SER A 2 -48.96 3.94 -30.79
N THR A 3 -48.88 5.12 -31.36
CA THR A 3 -48.19 6.27 -30.74
C THR A 3 -49.14 6.89 -29.71
N LEU A 4 -48.73 6.95 -28.47
CA LEU A 4 -49.43 7.74 -27.45
C LEU A 4 -48.97 9.19 -27.60
N GLU A 5 -49.72 9.98 -28.35
CA GLU A 5 -49.53 11.43 -28.42
C GLU A 5 -50.36 12.08 -27.33
N THR A 6 -49.76 12.29 -26.16
CA THR A 6 -50.38 13.05 -25.07
C THR A 6 -49.40 14.06 -24.52
N ASN A 7 -49.86 15.29 -24.30
CA ASN A 7 -49.08 16.34 -23.65
C ASN A 7 -48.94 16.13 -22.14
N ALA A 8 -49.61 15.12 -21.59
CA ALA A 8 -49.49 14.75 -20.19
C ALA A 8 -49.79 13.26 -20.01
N ILE A 9 -48.97 12.56 -19.26
CA ILE A 9 -49.28 11.24 -18.75
C ILE A 9 -50.10 11.42 -17.48
N GLY A 10 -51.40 11.18 -17.60
CA GLY A 10 -52.35 11.27 -16.45
C GLY A 10 -52.09 10.18 -15.42
N LYS A 11 -52.57 10.39 -14.17
CA LYS A 11 -52.58 9.38 -13.14
C LYS A 11 -53.38 8.17 -13.62
N TYR A 12 -52.75 7.03 -13.74
CA TYR A 12 -53.40 5.73 -13.72
C TYR A 12 -53.58 5.33 -12.24
N SER A 13 -54.48 4.37 -11.94
CA SER A 13 -54.84 3.99 -10.55
C SER A 13 -53.64 3.53 -9.71
N GLY A 14 -52.82 4.47 -9.30
CA GLY A 14 -51.55 4.29 -8.56
C GLY A 14 -50.68 5.54 -8.67
N ASN A 15 -49.67 5.63 -7.80
CA ASN A 15 -48.80 6.80 -7.74
C ASN A 15 -47.65 6.77 -8.74
N ASN A 16 -47.45 5.68 -9.49
CA ASN A 16 -46.31 5.47 -10.37
C ASN A 16 -46.74 5.17 -11.80
N VAL A 17 -45.97 5.61 -12.78
CA VAL A 17 -46.02 5.18 -14.19
C VAL A 17 -45.00 4.09 -14.37
N SER A 18 -45.43 2.92 -14.83
CA SER A 18 -44.51 1.84 -15.25
C SER A 18 -44.12 2.04 -16.70
N VAL A 19 -42.86 1.96 -17.00
CA VAL A 19 -42.30 1.95 -18.36
C VAL A 19 -41.65 0.59 -18.56
N ASP A 20 -42.22 -0.21 -19.46
CA ASP A 20 -41.83 -1.63 -19.62
C ASP A 20 -40.47 -1.82 -20.31
N ASP A 21 -39.94 -0.82 -21.00
CA ASP A 21 -38.69 -0.90 -21.76
C ASP A 21 -37.70 0.16 -21.30
N SER A 22 -37.73 1.34 -21.93
CA SER A 22 -36.84 2.44 -21.62
C SER A 22 -37.56 3.78 -21.68
N LEU A 23 -37.23 4.68 -20.76
CA LEU A 23 -37.63 6.08 -20.80
C LEU A 23 -36.60 6.87 -21.60
N ASN A 24 -36.98 7.35 -22.79
CA ASN A 24 -36.13 8.22 -23.57
C ASN A 24 -36.34 9.69 -23.13
N LEU A 25 -35.39 10.23 -22.38
CA LEU A 25 -35.44 11.58 -21.91
C LEU A 25 -35.17 12.58 -23.05
N LYS A 26 -35.91 13.69 -23.07
CA LYS A 26 -35.65 14.75 -24.03
C LYS A 26 -34.25 15.31 -23.82
N SER A 27 -33.50 15.42 -24.91
CA SER A 27 -32.09 15.81 -24.91
C SER A 27 -31.97 17.33 -25.14
N TYR A 28 -31.12 17.96 -24.34
CA TYR A 28 -30.78 19.38 -24.43
C TYR A 28 -29.29 19.60 -24.28
N THR A 29 -28.72 20.60 -24.93
CA THR A 29 -27.39 21.09 -24.58
C THR A 29 -27.40 21.83 -23.25
N THR A 30 -26.26 22.02 -22.61
CA THR A 30 -26.16 22.82 -21.35
C THR A 30 -26.78 24.23 -21.51
N THR A 31 -26.57 24.89 -22.65
CA THR A 31 -27.16 26.20 -22.93
C THR A 31 -28.68 26.14 -23.01
N GLN A 32 -29.23 25.13 -23.69
CA GLN A 32 -30.68 24.95 -23.82
C GLN A 32 -31.30 24.56 -22.47
N MET A 33 -30.66 23.68 -21.71
CA MET A 33 -31.09 23.29 -20.36
C MET A 33 -31.25 24.51 -19.44
N ASN A 34 -30.26 25.40 -19.43
CA ASN A 34 -30.29 26.60 -18.59
C ASN A 34 -31.34 27.64 -19.02
N ALA A 35 -31.86 27.53 -20.24
CA ALA A 35 -32.92 28.37 -20.76
C ALA A 35 -34.33 27.80 -20.55
N LEU A 36 -34.47 26.59 -19.98
CA LEU A 36 -35.78 25.98 -19.75
C LEU A 36 -36.51 26.66 -18.59
N THR A 37 -37.81 26.83 -18.77
CA THR A 37 -38.73 27.10 -17.65
C THR A 37 -39.06 25.77 -16.99
N SER A 38 -38.44 25.49 -15.84
CA SER A 38 -38.46 24.17 -15.22
C SER A 38 -39.22 24.16 -13.90
N ALA A 39 -39.86 23.01 -13.62
CA ALA A 39 -40.53 22.75 -12.36
C ALA A 39 -39.70 21.69 -11.57
N ALA A 40 -39.79 21.74 -10.24
CA ALA A 40 -39.15 20.75 -9.38
C ALA A 40 -39.59 19.32 -9.77
N GLY A 41 -38.62 18.44 -10.00
CA GLY A 41 -38.85 17.08 -10.46
C GLY A 41 -38.74 16.87 -11.97
N ASP A 42 -38.57 17.93 -12.79
CA ASP A 42 -38.29 17.76 -14.22
C ASP A 42 -36.98 16.98 -14.40
N ILE A 43 -36.98 16.03 -15.36
CA ILE A 43 -35.80 15.22 -15.69
C ILE A 43 -35.54 15.34 -17.19
N ILE A 44 -34.27 15.58 -17.56
CA ILE A 44 -33.81 15.69 -18.94
C ILE A 44 -32.49 14.95 -19.14
N TYR A 45 -32.07 14.79 -20.38
CA TYR A 45 -30.72 14.37 -20.73
C TYR A 45 -29.89 15.55 -21.25
N ASN A 46 -28.76 15.85 -20.61
CA ASN A 46 -27.84 16.87 -21.11
C ASN A 46 -26.88 16.24 -22.12
N SER A 47 -27.04 16.61 -23.40
CA SER A 47 -26.24 16.07 -24.49
C SER A 47 -24.82 16.63 -24.57
N THR A 48 -24.53 17.76 -23.92
CA THR A 48 -23.18 18.32 -23.84
C THR A 48 -22.32 17.55 -22.84
N GLU A 49 -22.91 17.22 -21.70
CA GLU A 49 -22.23 16.53 -20.59
C GLU A 49 -22.48 15.02 -20.59
N THR A 50 -23.40 14.55 -21.45
CA THR A 50 -23.76 13.14 -21.65
C THR A 50 -24.33 12.43 -20.42
N VAL A 51 -25.03 13.18 -19.56
CA VAL A 51 -25.63 12.67 -18.29
C VAL A 51 -27.05 13.18 -18.12
N PRO A 52 -27.92 12.45 -17.41
CA PRO A 52 -29.25 12.95 -17.06
C PRO A 52 -29.17 13.98 -15.92
N TYR A 53 -30.07 14.95 -15.98
CA TYR A 53 -30.26 16.00 -14.97
C TYR A 53 -31.67 16.00 -14.43
N TYR A 54 -31.85 16.39 -13.17
CA TYR A 54 -33.15 16.73 -12.60
C TYR A 54 -33.16 18.15 -12.06
N TYR A 55 -34.31 18.81 -12.09
CA TYR A 55 -34.48 20.15 -11.53
C TYR A 55 -34.98 20.04 -10.10
N ASN A 56 -34.22 20.57 -9.12
CA ASN A 56 -34.56 20.48 -7.69
C ASN A 56 -35.52 21.58 -7.20
N GLY A 57 -36.03 22.44 -8.12
CA GLY A 57 -36.85 23.59 -7.82
C GLY A 57 -36.08 24.90 -7.79
N SER A 58 -34.73 24.88 -7.81
CA SER A 58 -33.90 26.09 -7.82
C SER A 58 -32.81 26.01 -8.92
N ALA A 59 -32.29 24.82 -9.18
CA ALA A 59 -31.24 24.59 -10.19
C ALA A 59 -31.31 23.16 -10.75
N TRP A 60 -30.73 22.97 -11.93
CA TRP A 60 -30.49 21.67 -12.51
C TRP A 60 -29.35 20.98 -11.75
N GLN A 61 -29.59 19.73 -11.38
CA GLN A 61 -28.64 18.86 -10.69
C GLN A 61 -28.40 17.62 -11.54
N GLU A 62 -27.15 17.20 -11.66
CA GLU A 62 -26.80 15.94 -12.29
C GLU A 62 -27.44 14.77 -11.54
N LEU A 63 -28.11 13.86 -12.27
CA LEU A 63 -28.59 12.60 -11.74
C LEU A 63 -27.43 11.60 -11.76
N ALA A 64 -26.44 11.83 -10.90
CA ALA A 64 -25.25 11.04 -10.83
C ALA A 64 -25.53 9.61 -10.33
N ALA A 65 -24.73 8.64 -10.80
CA ALA A 65 -24.71 7.34 -10.17
C ALA A 65 -24.32 7.49 -8.68
N PRO A 66 -24.93 6.71 -7.79
CA PRO A 66 -24.57 6.78 -6.38
C PRO A 66 -23.07 6.51 -6.19
N PRO A 67 -22.42 7.20 -5.24
CA PRO A 67 -21.03 6.95 -4.95
C PRO A 67 -20.82 5.49 -4.52
N ILE A 68 -19.68 4.94 -4.90
CA ILE A 68 -19.29 3.57 -4.58
C ILE A 68 -18.33 3.59 -3.39
N THR A 69 -18.72 2.96 -2.30
CA THR A 69 -17.83 2.76 -1.15
C THR A 69 -16.94 1.55 -1.38
N VAL A 70 -15.63 1.72 -1.25
CA VAL A 70 -14.62 0.68 -1.51
C VAL A 70 -13.69 0.53 -0.32
N SER A 71 -13.67 -0.65 0.28
CA SER A 71 -12.64 -1.02 1.24
C SER A 71 -11.34 -1.41 0.51
N TYR A 72 -10.20 -1.15 1.13
CA TYR A 72 -8.90 -1.36 0.49
C TYR A 72 -7.85 -1.92 1.44
N LEU A 73 -6.84 -2.53 0.84
CA LEU A 73 -5.55 -2.82 1.43
C LEU A 73 -4.47 -2.34 0.44
N VAL A 74 -3.67 -1.36 0.85
CA VAL A 74 -2.59 -0.80 0.04
C VAL A 74 -1.26 -1.01 0.74
N ILE A 75 -0.39 -1.83 0.15
CA ILE A 75 0.94 -2.14 0.66
C ILE A 75 1.98 -1.63 -0.33
N ALA A 76 2.99 -0.91 0.15
CA ALA A 76 4.07 -0.38 -0.67
C ALA A 76 5.22 -1.39 -0.87
N GLY A 77 6.18 -1.07 -1.73
CA GLY A 77 7.38 -1.88 -1.89
C GLY A 77 8.25 -1.88 -0.64
N GLY A 78 8.79 -3.02 -0.23
CA GLY A 78 9.75 -3.13 0.88
C GLY A 78 11.11 -2.51 0.53
N GLY A 79 11.87 -2.07 1.52
CA GLY A 79 13.24 -1.57 1.36
C GLY A 79 14.25 -2.68 1.10
N GLY A 80 15.32 -2.37 0.38
CA GLY A 80 16.45 -3.29 0.18
C GLY A 80 17.35 -3.38 1.42
N GLY A 81 17.87 -4.55 1.72
CA GLY A 81 18.87 -4.74 2.78
C GLY A 81 20.20 -4.04 2.47
N GLY A 82 20.91 -3.62 3.50
CA GLY A 82 22.27 -3.11 3.40
C GLY A 82 23.31 -4.21 3.17
N SER A 83 24.50 -3.82 2.75
CA SER A 83 25.63 -4.74 2.56
C SER A 83 26.86 -4.25 3.34
N ASN A 84 27.59 -5.20 3.89
CA ASN A 84 28.88 -4.95 4.51
C ASN A 84 29.94 -5.91 4.00
N ARG A 85 30.24 -5.82 2.71
CA ARG A 85 31.32 -6.60 2.09
C ARG A 85 32.56 -5.71 1.91
N PRO A 86 33.62 -5.89 2.68
CA PRO A 86 34.83 -5.11 2.49
C PRO A 86 35.45 -5.38 1.10
N THR A 87 35.86 -4.30 0.43
CA THR A 87 36.71 -4.39 -0.76
C THR A 87 38.09 -4.85 -0.32
N SER A 88 38.52 -6.00 -0.80
CA SER A 88 39.85 -6.62 -0.76
C SER A 88 40.91 -6.03 0.19
N GLY A 89 41.52 -6.82 1.03
CA GLY A 89 42.88 -6.68 1.50
C GLY A 89 43.15 -6.51 2.99
N SER A 90 42.20 -6.42 3.85
CA SER A 90 42.47 -6.48 5.30
C SER A 90 41.56 -7.50 5.97
N GLY A 91 42.20 -8.52 6.49
CA GLY A 91 41.70 -9.65 7.28
C GLY A 91 40.26 -9.63 7.77
N ASP A 92 39.55 -10.63 7.33
CA ASP A 92 38.59 -11.44 8.12
C ASP A 92 37.35 -10.81 8.81
N TYR A 93 36.85 -9.63 8.46
CA TYR A 93 35.65 -9.09 9.10
C TYR A 93 34.48 -8.93 8.09
N TRP A 94 33.86 -10.05 7.78
CA TRP A 94 32.61 -10.07 7.03
C TRP A 94 31.46 -9.88 8.02
N GLU A 95 30.95 -8.69 8.10
CA GLU A 95 29.89 -8.33 9.02
C GLU A 95 28.60 -8.09 8.22
N GLY A 96 27.46 -8.45 8.78
CA GLY A 96 26.17 -8.30 8.12
C GLY A 96 25.75 -6.83 7.96
N GLY A 97 25.04 -6.51 6.91
CA GLY A 97 24.29 -5.25 6.78
C GLY A 97 22.94 -5.32 7.44
N GLY A 98 22.31 -4.17 7.68
CA GLY A 98 20.95 -4.10 8.25
C GLY A 98 19.87 -4.62 7.31
N GLY A 99 18.79 -5.14 7.84
CA GLY A 99 17.61 -5.59 7.08
C GLY A 99 16.80 -4.41 6.53
N GLY A 100 16.18 -4.58 5.37
CA GLY A 100 15.22 -3.58 4.84
C GLY A 100 13.89 -3.61 5.60
N GLY A 101 13.25 -2.46 5.78
CA GLY A 101 11.91 -2.37 6.35
C GLY A 101 10.83 -2.77 5.35
N ALA A 102 9.70 -3.24 5.84
CA ALA A 102 8.53 -3.52 5.03
C ALA A 102 7.96 -2.24 4.41
N GLY A 103 7.26 -2.37 3.30
CA GLY A 103 6.41 -1.30 2.78
C GLY A 103 5.31 -0.93 3.77
N GLY A 104 4.87 0.33 3.72
CA GLY A 104 3.75 0.78 4.55
C GLY A 104 2.50 -0.05 4.25
N TYR A 105 1.68 -0.26 5.28
CA TYR A 105 0.48 -1.09 5.24
C TYR A 105 -0.72 -0.24 5.66
N ARG A 106 -1.62 0.06 4.73
CA ARG A 106 -2.83 0.87 4.94
C ARG A 106 -4.07 0.05 4.64
N ASN A 107 -4.99 -0.04 5.60
CA ASN A 107 -6.12 -0.97 5.54
C ASN A 107 -7.41 -0.31 6.04
N SER A 108 -8.49 -0.44 5.27
CA SER A 108 -9.84 -0.03 5.68
C SER A 108 -10.80 -1.20 5.79
N TYR A 109 -10.36 -2.41 5.42
CA TYR A 109 -11.23 -3.57 5.31
C TYR A 109 -11.66 -4.10 6.69
N ASN A 110 -12.98 -4.25 6.87
CA ASN A 110 -13.60 -4.99 7.99
C ASN A 110 -13.06 -4.64 9.40
N SER A 111 -12.73 -3.37 9.64
CA SER A 111 -12.15 -2.90 10.91
C SER A 111 -10.78 -3.52 11.25
N GLU A 112 -10.09 -4.16 10.30
CA GLU A 112 -8.73 -4.63 10.47
C GLU A 112 -7.78 -3.43 10.62
N THR A 113 -6.73 -3.58 11.42
CA THR A 113 -5.78 -2.50 11.71
C THR A 113 -4.88 -2.18 10.52
N SER A 114 -4.43 -0.92 10.43
CA SER A 114 -3.30 -0.50 9.63
C SER A 114 -1.97 -0.76 10.33
N GLY A 115 -0.87 -0.67 9.61
CA GLY A 115 0.47 -0.90 10.16
C GLY A 115 0.88 0.12 11.22
N GLY A 116 1.95 -0.18 11.97
CA GLY A 116 2.49 0.72 12.98
C GLY A 116 1.54 1.01 14.14
N GLY A 117 0.63 0.09 14.46
CA GLY A 117 -0.38 0.23 15.50
C GLY A 117 -1.55 1.15 15.12
N GLY A 118 -1.70 1.48 13.84
CA GLY A 118 -2.81 2.30 13.33
C GLY A 118 -4.15 1.57 13.38
N SER A 119 -5.23 2.32 13.62
CA SER A 119 -6.59 1.80 13.48
C SER A 119 -6.93 1.52 12.02
N SER A 120 -8.06 0.82 11.78
CA SER A 120 -8.66 0.73 10.45
C SER A 120 -8.92 2.11 9.88
N GLU A 121 -8.63 2.31 8.61
CA GLU A 121 -8.87 3.57 7.93
C GLU A 121 -10.31 3.68 7.41
N THR A 122 -10.71 4.87 6.98
CA THR A 122 -12.01 5.07 6.36
C THR A 122 -12.00 4.56 4.93
N ASP A 123 -13.06 3.86 4.53
CA ASP A 123 -13.26 3.43 3.15
C ASP A 123 -13.24 4.60 2.16
N LEU A 124 -12.80 4.33 0.95
CA LEU A 124 -12.85 5.31 -0.13
C LEU A 124 -14.26 5.43 -0.70
N VAL A 125 -14.69 6.68 -0.92
CA VAL A 125 -15.89 6.98 -1.67
C VAL A 125 -15.48 7.40 -3.08
N LEU A 126 -15.83 6.56 -4.05
CA LEU A 126 -15.47 6.73 -5.45
C LEU A 126 -16.69 7.18 -6.28
N VAL A 127 -16.44 7.97 -7.29
CA VAL A 127 -17.47 8.42 -8.25
C VAL A 127 -17.44 7.47 -9.45
N ALA A 128 -18.61 6.99 -9.86
CA ALA A 128 -18.74 6.14 -11.04
C ALA A 128 -18.22 6.87 -12.31
N ASN A 129 -17.78 6.10 -13.30
CA ASN A 129 -17.23 6.60 -14.57
C ASN A 129 -15.99 7.52 -14.42
N THR A 130 -15.30 7.48 -13.27
CA THR A 130 -14.08 8.23 -13.02
C THR A 130 -12.88 7.29 -13.02
N ASN A 131 -11.79 7.68 -13.67
CA ASN A 131 -10.54 6.93 -13.66
C ASN A 131 -9.75 7.22 -12.38
N TYR A 132 -9.38 6.17 -11.65
CA TYR A 132 -8.54 6.28 -10.46
C TYR A 132 -7.18 5.65 -10.70
N THR A 133 -6.14 6.35 -10.25
CA THR A 133 -4.78 5.84 -10.36
C THR A 133 -4.56 4.67 -9.41
N VAL A 134 -3.99 3.58 -9.94
CA VAL A 134 -3.46 2.45 -9.17
C VAL A 134 -1.99 2.29 -9.53
N THR A 135 -1.11 2.40 -8.54
CA THR A 135 0.33 2.19 -8.70
C THR A 135 0.79 1.15 -7.69
N VAL A 136 1.52 0.14 -8.13
CA VAL A 136 2.19 -0.83 -7.26
C VAL A 136 3.65 -0.46 -7.16
N GLY A 137 4.11 -0.12 -5.96
CA GLY A 137 5.49 0.26 -5.68
C GLY A 137 6.42 -0.96 -5.77
N SER A 138 7.52 -0.82 -6.49
CA SER A 138 8.56 -1.86 -6.52
C SER A 138 9.36 -1.89 -5.22
N GLY A 139 9.92 -3.04 -4.85
CA GLY A 139 10.91 -3.16 -3.79
C GLY A 139 12.19 -2.40 -4.11
N GLY A 140 12.89 -1.96 -3.08
CA GLY A 140 14.19 -1.31 -3.15
C GLY A 140 15.32 -2.32 -3.45
N ALA A 141 16.32 -1.90 -4.20
CA ALA A 141 17.49 -2.72 -4.48
C ALA A 141 18.35 -2.91 -3.20
N ARG A 142 18.96 -4.09 -3.07
CA ARG A 142 19.96 -4.35 -2.02
C ARG A 142 21.21 -3.47 -2.19
N GLY A 143 21.88 -3.17 -1.10
CA GLY A 143 23.21 -2.55 -1.13
C GLY A 143 24.25 -3.48 -1.72
N TYR A 144 25.31 -2.89 -2.29
CA TYR A 144 26.48 -3.60 -2.79
C TYR A 144 27.73 -3.13 -2.07
N THR A 145 28.74 -3.99 -1.95
CA THR A 145 29.98 -3.71 -1.26
C THR A 145 29.72 -3.34 0.21
N THR A 146 29.92 -2.10 0.61
CA THR A 146 29.65 -1.56 1.97
C THR A 146 28.45 -0.60 1.96
N GLY A 147 27.65 -0.65 0.90
CA GLY A 147 26.58 0.32 0.64
C GLY A 147 25.26 0.04 1.36
N ASN A 148 24.50 1.11 1.55
CA ASN A 148 23.12 1.03 1.96
C ASN A 148 22.27 0.35 0.88
N GLY A 149 21.16 -0.25 1.28
CA GLY A 149 20.09 -0.58 0.34
C GLY A 149 19.42 0.69 -0.23
N VAL A 150 18.34 0.49 -0.94
CA VAL A 150 17.51 1.56 -1.51
C VAL A 150 16.11 1.43 -0.90
N ASN A 151 15.45 2.55 -0.64
CA ASN A 151 14.05 2.53 -0.20
C ASN A 151 13.15 1.86 -1.25
N GLY A 152 12.10 1.21 -0.79
CA GLY A 152 11.01 0.80 -1.67
C GLY A 152 10.25 2.00 -2.25
N ASN A 153 9.47 1.76 -3.28
CA ASN A 153 8.62 2.77 -3.89
C ASN A 153 7.22 2.75 -3.28
N ASN A 154 6.56 3.90 -3.31
CA ASN A 154 5.19 4.04 -2.82
C ASN A 154 4.20 3.25 -3.69
N SER A 155 3.17 2.70 -3.05
CA SER A 155 1.95 2.24 -3.73
C SER A 155 0.84 3.27 -3.56
N VAL A 156 0.02 3.42 -4.60
CA VAL A 156 -1.08 4.41 -4.61
C VAL A 156 -2.36 3.75 -5.07
N PHE A 157 -3.45 4.03 -4.39
CA PHE A 157 -4.81 3.78 -4.86
C PHE A 157 -5.64 5.03 -4.66
N ALA A 158 -6.04 5.67 -5.75
CA ALA A 158 -6.75 6.96 -5.75
C ALA A 158 -6.00 8.01 -4.89
N THR A 159 -6.54 8.39 -3.75
CA THR A 159 -5.95 9.36 -2.81
C THR A 159 -5.12 8.71 -1.70
N VAL A 160 -5.14 7.37 -1.59
CA VAL A 160 -4.40 6.63 -0.57
C VAL A 160 -3.01 6.33 -1.07
N THR A 161 -1.99 6.85 -0.38
CA THR A 161 -0.57 6.56 -0.65
C THR A 161 0.02 5.79 0.52
N SER A 162 0.55 4.60 0.25
CA SER A 162 1.36 3.84 1.19
C SER A 162 2.85 4.07 0.91
N THR A 163 3.62 4.37 1.94
CA THR A 163 5.03 4.77 1.83
C THR A 163 5.94 3.57 1.64
N GLY A 164 6.89 3.64 0.72
CA GLY A 164 7.90 2.59 0.53
C GLY A 164 8.70 2.30 1.80
N GLY A 165 9.13 1.06 1.99
CA GLY A 165 9.93 0.62 3.13
C GLY A 165 11.32 1.25 3.16
N GLY A 166 11.86 1.49 4.35
CA GLY A 166 13.19 2.05 4.56
C GLY A 166 14.31 1.07 4.23
N PHE A 167 15.39 1.54 3.63
CA PHE A 167 16.56 0.71 3.32
C PHE A 167 17.31 0.26 4.58
N GLY A 168 17.89 -0.91 4.55
CA GLY A 168 18.86 -1.38 5.54
C GLY A 168 20.21 -0.66 5.41
N GLY A 169 20.80 -0.26 6.54
CA GLY A 169 22.09 0.42 6.59
C GLY A 169 23.23 -0.52 6.17
N GLY A 170 24.17 -0.01 5.39
CA GLY A 170 25.45 -0.67 5.10
C GLY A 170 26.40 -0.63 6.31
N ALA A 171 27.69 -0.78 6.04
CA ALA A 171 28.73 -0.74 7.07
C ALA A 171 28.65 0.50 7.98
N LEU A 172 28.23 0.36 9.24
CA LEU A 172 28.12 1.42 10.23
C LEU A 172 27.32 2.65 9.80
N ALA A 173 26.49 2.50 8.75
CA ALA A 173 25.65 3.59 8.26
C ALA A 173 24.23 3.53 8.83
N ASN A 174 23.63 4.72 8.98
CA ASN A 174 22.22 4.82 9.37
C ASN A 174 21.33 4.13 8.33
N ALA A 175 20.24 3.56 8.79
CA ALA A 175 19.22 2.99 7.93
C ALA A 175 18.18 4.02 7.49
N GLY A 176 17.42 3.69 6.47
CA GLY A 176 16.38 4.55 5.91
C GLY A 176 15.09 4.52 6.70
N THR A 177 14.43 5.67 6.79
CA THR A 177 13.02 5.76 7.20
C THR A 177 12.11 5.33 6.06
N GLY A 178 10.92 4.83 6.37
CA GLY A 178 9.96 4.40 5.35
C GLY A 178 8.59 4.08 5.93
N GLY A 179 7.77 3.35 5.20
CA GLY A 179 6.54 2.78 5.72
C GLY A 179 6.82 2.01 7.00
N SER A 180 7.70 1.01 6.93
CA SER A 180 8.47 0.52 8.08
C SER A 180 9.95 0.88 7.91
N GLY A 181 10.64 1.10 9.00
CA GLY A 181 12.05 1.55 9.01
C GLY A 181 13.02 0.41 8.74
N GLY A 182 14.16 0.72 8.12
CA GLY A 182 15.26 -0.23 7.94
C GLY A 182 16.08 -0.46 9.21
N GLY A 183 16.73 -1.60 9.31
CA GLY A 183 17.68 -1.95 10.38
C GLY A 183 19.06 -1.38 10.13
N ALA A 184 19.82 -1.15 11.20
CA ALA A 184 21.18 -0.64 11.15
C ALA A 184 22.14 -1.50 11.94
N ARG A 185 23.41 -1.51 11.55
CA ARG A 185 24.48 -2.12 12.34
C ARG A 185 25.25 -1.04 13.11
N SER A 186 25.14 -1.09 14.46
CA SER A 186 25.80 -0.13 15.35
C SER A 186 25.63 1.35 14.98
N ALA A 187 24.53 1.66 14.31
CA ALA A 187 24.16 3.00 13.84
C ALA A 187 22.66 3.23 14.09
N THR A 188 22.11 4.35 13.64
CA THR A 188 20.68 4.65 13.86
C THR A 188 19.79 3.83 12.92
N ALA A 189 18.85 3.07 13.50
CA ALA A 189 17.81 2.41 12.75
C ALA A 189 16.81 3.42 12.14
N GLY A 190 16.16 3.04 11.05
CA GLY A 190 15.12 3.84 10.42
C GLY A 190 13.82 3.84 11.22
N SER A 191 13.14 4.97 11.24
CA SER A 191 11.79 5.06 11.83
C SER A 191 10.75 4.57 10.80
N GLY A 192 9.66 3.99 11.31
CA GLY A 192 8.44 3.75 10.51
C GLY A 192 7.59 5.02 10.39
N THR A 193 6.76 5.05 9.40
CA THR A 193 5.70 6.06 9.25
C THR A 193 4.53 5.70 10.15
N ALA A 194 4.06 6.66 10.94
CA ALA A 194 2.90 6.47 11.82
C ALA A 194 1.70 5.90 11.04
N ASN A 195 1.02 4.94 11.62
CA ASN A 195 -0.12 4.23 11.03
C ASN A 195 0.17 3.49 9.71
N GLN A 196 1.46 3.19 9.42
CA GLN A 196 1.84 2.41 8.24
C GLN A 196 2.84 1.29 8.55
N GLY A 197 3.67 1.43 9.59
CA GLY A 197 4.62 0.41 9.99
C GLY A 197 5.54 0.84 11.12
N TYR A 198 6.29 -0.10 11.65
CA TYR A 198 7.15 0.11 12.80
C TYR A 198 8.60 0.41 12.41
N ALA A 199 9.37 0.87 13.40
CA ALA A 199 10.80 1.14 13.24
C ALA A 199 11.60 -0.16 13.03
N GLY A 200 12.74 -0.04 12.37
CA GLY A 200 13.78 -1.07 12.44
C GLY A 200 14.51 -1.06 13.77
N SER A 201 15.40 -2.02 13.94
CA SER A 201 16.29 -2.10 15.12
C SER A 201 17.74 -1.77 14.75
N ASN A 202 18.53 -1.46 15.77
CA ASN A 202 19.97 -1.46 15.65
C ASN A 202 20.57 -2.60 16.48
N SER A 203 21.61 -3.19 15.98
CA SER A 203 22.41 -4.20 16.70
C SER A 203 23.76 -4.33 16.05
N SER A 204 24.75 -4.77 16.84
CA SER A 204 26.08 -5.00 16.29
C SER A 204 26.23 -6.39 15.66
N LEU A 205 25.67 -7.44 16.30
CA LEU A 205 25.82 -8.86 15.88
C LEU A 205 24.62 -9.70 16.38
N PRO A 206 23.79 -10.25 15.49
CA PRO A 206 23.65 -9.90 14.08
C PRO A 206 23.32 -8.40 13.89
N ALA A 207 23.42 -7.87 12.69
CA ALA A 207 23.02 -6.49 12.38
C ALA A 207 21.52 -6.30 12.69
N GLY A 208 21.10 -5.05 12.87
CA GLY A 208 19.71 -4.73 13.15
C GLY A 208 18.78 -5.10 11.99
N ALA A 209 17.56 -5.44 12.31
CA ALA A 209 16.51 -5.86 11.39
C ALA A 209 15.60 -4.71 10.98
N GLY A 210 14.95 -4.84 9.84
CA GLY A 210 13.86 -3.95 9.41
C GLY A 210 12.59 -4.19 10.20
N GLY A 211 11.81 -3.13 10.41
CA GLY A 211 10.46 -3.21 10.98
C GLY A 211 9.47 -3.82 10.01
N GLY A 212 8.44 -4.43 10.54
CA GLY A 212 7.26 -4.91 9.85
C GLY A 212 6.05 -3.98 10.02
N ALA A 213 4.95 -4.34 9.43
CA ALA A 213 3.69 -3.64 9.63
C ALA A 213 3.10 -3.90 11.03
N GLY A 214 3.30 -5.11 11.58
CA GLY A 214 2.75 -5.58 12.85
C GLY A 214 3.63 -5.27 14.04
N GLU A 215 4.96 -5.23 13.86
CA GLU A 215 5.90 -4.97 14.97
C GLU A 215 7.24 -4.39 14.52
N ALA A 216 8.01 -3.90 15.50
CA ALA A 216 9.34 -3.38 15.26
C ALA A 216 10.35 -4.52 14.99
N GLY A 217 11.38 -4.21 14.22
CA GLY A 217 12.48 -5.16 14.00
C GLY A 217 13.18 -5.53 15.31
N GLY A 218 13.53 -6.79 15.48
CA GLY A 218 14.25 -7.31 16.64
C GLY A 218 13.39 -7.53 17.89
N THR A 219 12.07 -7.44 17.80
CA THR A 219 11.15 -7.68 18.92
C THR A 219 11.25 -9.12 19.39
N ASP A 220 11.19 -10.07 18.48
CA ASP A 220 11.28 -11.52 18.78
C ASP A 220 12.70 -12.00 19.04
N GLY A 221 13.67 -11.20 18.77
CA GLY A 221 15.09 -11.51 18.99
C GLY A 221 16.01 -10.67 18.13
N THR A 222 17.25 -10.56 18.54
CA THR A 222 18.25 -9.71 17.90
C THR A 222 18.42 -10.08 16.42
N GLY A 223 18.22 -9.12 15.54
CA GLY A 223 18.37 -9.27 14.10
C GLY A 223 17.20 -9.92 13.38
N LEU A 224 16.16 -10.43 14.07
CA LEU A 224 14.94 -10.94 13.46
C LEU A 224 14.12 -9.80 12.87
N GLY A 225 13.57 -10.02 11.67
CA GLY A 225 12.67 -9.05 11.01
C GLY A 225 11.38 -8.87 11.81
N GLY A 226 10.83 -7.65 11.82
CA GLY A 226 9.52 -7.41 12.42
C GLY A 226 8.41 -8.05 11.58
N ASP A 227 7.41 -8.61 12.25
CA ASP A 227 6.30 -9.29 11.59
C ASP A 227 5.35 -8.33 10.89
N GLY A 228 4.69 -8.86 9.86
CA GLY A 228 3.62 -8.20 9.13
C GLY A 228 2.27 -8.27 9.83
N LEU A 229 1.24 -7.85 9.15
CA LEU A 229 -0.15 -7.93 9.57
C LEU A 229 -0.97 -8.85 8.68
N ALA A 230 -1.90 -9.57 9.29
CA ALA A 230 -2.84 -10.40 8.58
C ALA A 230 -4.05 -9.59 8.10
N SER A 231 -4.53 -9.89 6.90
CA SER A 231 -5.81 -9.40 6.38
C SER A 231 -6.57 -10.50 5.65
N SER A 232 -7.87 -10.48 5.79
CA SER A 232 -8.81 -11.39 5.13
C SER A 232 -9.48 -10.79 3.89
N ILE A 233 -9.04 -9.64 3.39
CA ILE A 233 -9.61 -8.96 2.23
C ILE A 233 -9.66 -9.85 0.96
N THR A 234 -8.80 -10.86 0.86
CA THR A 234 -8.80 -11.85 -0.23
C THR A 234 -9.57 -13.13 0.12
N SER A 235 -10.52 -13.06 1.06
CA SER A 235 -11.34 -14.18 1.56
C SER A 235 -10.60 -15.25 2.39
N SER A 236 -9.30 -15.10 2.57
CA SER A 236 -8.49 -15.93 3.47
C SER A 236 -7.50 -15.04 4.21
N SER A 237 -7.20 -15.37 5.47
CA SER A 237 -6.22 -14.62 6.25
C SER A 237 -4.82 -14.83 5.69
N VAL A 238 -4.17 -13.75 5.26
CA VAL A 238 -2.80 -13.76 4.74
C VAL A 238 -2.00 -12.67 5.41
N THR A 239 -0.91 -13.05 6.07
CA THR A 239 0.05 -12.11 6.66
C THR A 239 0.91 -11.49 5.57
N ARG A 240 1.10 -10.16 5.62
CA ARG A 240 1.85 -9.38 4.63
C ARG A 240 2.68 -8.28 5.30
N ALA A 241 3.67 -7.78 4.57
CA ALA A 241 4.52 -6.67 5.00
C ALA A 241 5.40 -6.99 6.23
N GLY A 242 6.06 -8.15 6.22
CA GLY A 242 7.14 -8.48 7.14
C GLY A 242 8.45 -7.77 6.78
N GLY A 243 9.23 -7.38 7.78
CA GLY A 243 10.54 -6.76 7.64
C GLY A 243 11.66 -7.78 7.38
N GLY A 244 12.72 -7.34 6.71
CA GLY A 244 13.92 -8.17 6.49
C GLY A 244 14.79 -8.30 7.74
N SER A 245 15.41 -9.44 7.94
CA SER A 245 16.36 -9.62 9.05
C SER A 245 17.73 -8.99 8.78
N GLY A 246 18.46 -8.70 9.83
CA GLY A 246 19.85 -8.30 9.78
C GLY A 246 20.79 -9.44 9.37
N GLY A 247 21.87 -9.08 8.70
CA GLY A 247 22.90 -10.04 8.34
C GLY A 247 23.73 -10.50 9.54
N ASN A 248 24.20 -11.74 9.51
CA ASN A 248 24.93 -12.36 10.61
C ASN A 248 26.45 -12.37 10.37
N TYR A 249 27.22 -12.53 11.46
CA TYR A 249 28.67 -12.64 11.43
C TYR A 249 29.14 -14.03 11.08
N LYS A 250 30.39 -14.16 10.63
CA LYS A 250 31.00 -15.40 10.11
C LYS A 250 30.93 -16.63 11.00
N ASN A 251 30.90 -16.53 12.29
CA ASN A 251 30.97 -17.68 13.18
C ASN A 251 29.67 -17.95 13.97
N VAL A 252 28.57 -17.32 13.59
CA VAL A 252 27.27 -17.56 14.23
C VAL A 252 26.48 -18.53 13.35
N SER A 253 26.16 -19.68 13.89
CA SER A 253 25.37 -20.70 13.16
C SER A 253 23.94 -20.21 12.94
N GLY A 254 23.46 -20.27 11.71
CA GLY A 254 22.08 -20.03 11.32
C GLY A 254 21.90 -18.76 10.49
N ILE A 255 20.90 -18.81 9.63
CA ILE A 255 20.37 -17.67 8.90
C ILE A 255 19.36 -17.01 9.83
N VAL A 256 19.43 -15.68 9.97
CA VAL A 256 18.43 -14.94 10.71
C VAL A 256 17.18 -14.77 9.86
N ALA A 257 16.04 -15.17 10.36
CA ALA A 257 14.78 -15.15 9.61
C ALA A 257 14.25 -13.72 9.45
N GLY A 258 13.66 -13.45 8.29
CA GLY A 258 12.80 -12.27 8.13
C GLY A 258 11.50 -12.45 8.91
N GLY A 259 10.79 -11.35 9.14
CA GLY A 259 9.48 -11.36 9.77
C GLY A 259 8.42 -12.08 8.93
N ASP A 260 7.41 -12.61 9.60
CA ASP A 260 6.27 -13.25 8.95
C ASP A 260 5.56 -12.27 8.00
N GLY A 261 5.10 -12.79 6.87
CA GLY A 261 4.51 -11.94 5.82
C GLY A 261 5.51 -11.46 4.79
N GLY A 262 6.54 -12.28 4.49
CA GLY A 262 7.39 -12.10 3.33
C GLY A 262 8.73 -11.39 3.58
N GLY A 263 9.13 -11.20 4.81
CA GLY A 263 10.44 -10.62 5.16
C GLY A 263 11.61 -11.45 4.61
N GLY A 264 12.61 -10.79 4.01
CA GLY A 264 13.81 -11.47 3.50
C GLY A 264 14.75 -11.92 4.63
N ALA A 265 15.34 -13.10 4.49
CA ALA A 265 16.33 -13.60 5.44
C ALA A 265 17.70 -12.95 5.26
N GLY A 266 18.41 -12.66 6.34
CA GLY A 266 19.75 -12.08 6.34
C GLY A 266 20.82 -13.06 5.85
N GLY A 267 21.82 -12.52 5.19
CA GLY A 267 23.00 -13.29 4.77
C GLY A 267 23.99 -13.52 5.92
N ARG A 268 24.92 -14.45 5.70
CA ARG A 268 26.02 -14.76 6.62
C ARG A 268 27.36 -14.50 5.95
N GLY A 269 28.30 -13.89 6.69
CA GLY A 269 29.68 -13.71 6.22
C GLY A 269 30.42 -15.05 6.07
N ALA A 270 31.44 -15.08 5.20
CA ALA A 270 32.31 -16.23 5.00
C ALA A 270 33.21 -16.49 6.22
N GLU A 271 33.51 -17.75 6.50
CA GLU A 271 34.47 -18.16 7.52
C GLU A 271 35.90 -18.05 6.99
N SER A 272 36.85 -17.65 7.83
CA SER A 272 38.27 -17.61 7.50
C SER A 272 38.88 -18.99 7.16
N SER A 273 38.20 -20.07 7.56
CA SER A 273 38.60 -21.47 7.36
C SER A 273 38.01 -22.12 6.08
N GLY A 274 37.46 -21.31 5.15
CA GLY A 274 36.94 -21.85 3.87
C GLY A 274 35.44 -22.16 3.86
N GLY A 275 34.70 -21.83 4.91
CA GLY A 275 33.24 -21.85 4.90
C GLY A 275 32.68 -20.76 3.98
N GLY A 276 31.75 -21.10 3.08
CA GLY A 276 31.16 -20.16 2.13
C GLY A 276 30.32 -19.07 2.80
N SER A 277 30.34 -17.85 2.24
CA SER A 277 29.33 -16.84 2.55
C SER A 277 27.97 -17.26 1.98
N THR A 278 26.89 -16.95 2.69
CA THR A 278 25.54 -17.07 2.13
C THR A 278 24.97 -15.67 1.95
N ASP A 279 24.56 -15.38 0.73
CA ASP A 279 23.80 -14.16 0.47
C ASP A 279 22.46 -14.21 1.23
N GLY A 280 21.98 -13.05 1.65
CA GLY A 280 20.61 -12.93 2.17
C GLY A 280 19.58 -13.29 1.09
N ALA A 281 18.45 -13.79 1.52
CA ALA A 281 17.31 -14.03 0.63
C ALA A 281 16.50 -12.75 0.43
N ALA A 282 16.02 -12.54 -0.79
CA ALA A 282 15.03 -11.50 -1.04
C ALA A 282 13.73 -11.81 -0.29
N GLY A 283 12.99 -10.77 0.09
CA GLY A 283 11.63 -10.95 0.56
C GLY A 283 10.75 -11.59 -0.52
N THR A 284 9.70 -12.25 -0.08
CA THR A 284 8.69 -12.83 -0.98
C THR A 284 7.85 -11.73 -1.61
N VAL A 285 7.68 -11.79 -2.93
CA VAL A 285 6.84 -10.82 -3.63
C VAL A 285 5.35 -11.00 -3.29
N ASN A 286 4.62 -9.89 -3.20
CA ASN A 286 3.17 -9.86 -2.94
C ASN A 286 2.74 -10.41 -1.56
N THR A 287 3.64 -10.37 -0.59
CA THR A 287 3.36 -10.73 0.81
C THR A 287 3.73 -9.60 1.76
#